data_10faa818516d1db1b11e34ece8939295
#
_entry.id   10faa818516d1db1b11e34ece8939295
#
_cell.length_a   1.000
_cell.length_b   1.000
_cell.length_c   1.000
_cell.angle_alpha   90.00
_cell.angle_beta   90.00
_cell.angle_gamma   90.00
#
_symmetry.space_group_name_H-M   'P 1'
#
loop_
_entity.id
_entity.type
_entity.pdbx_description
1 polymer ?
#
loop_
_entity_poly.entity_id
_entity_poly.type
_entity_poly.pdbx_seq_one_letter_code
_entity_poly.pdbx_strand_id
1 'polypeptide(L)'
;MKRPTLIIVSILLLVIFIAAASYIYYSYKKRLYHPEVIEAEIYEDVTYDTDLLIGRWKSGTLYYRFNEDGTALTWDTADDVTEEEASSLTWTLERSRFTHIHHMGISRAVVPKYYRIKQLDLLSLVFEDEFGTVYTFTKAD
;
A
#
# COMPACT_ATOMS: atom_id res chain seq x y z
N MET A 1 26.52 0.56 -55.26
CA MET A 1 27.07 1.00 -53.96
C MET A 1 28.34 0.22 -53.68
N LYS A 2 29.42 0.90 -53.37
CA LYS A 2 30.68 0.24 -52.98
C LYS A 2 30.48 -0.44 -51.62
N ARG A 3 30.94 -1.68 -51.43
CA ARG A 3 30.81 -2.48 -50.20
C ARG A 3 31.09 -1.74 -48.89
N PRO A 4 32.07 -0.81 -48.79
CA PRO A 4 32.31 -0.07 -47.56
C PRO A 4 31.17 0.88 -47.16
N THR A 5 30.45 1.48 -48.11
CA THR A 5 29.35 2.39 -47.83
C THR A 5 28.15 1.64 -47.23
N LEU A 6 27.91 0.42 -47.67
CA LEU A 6 26.82 -0.44 -47.15
C LEU A 6 27.10 -0.88 -45.73
N ILE A 7 28.37 -1.17 -45.39
CA ILE A 7 28.79 -1.53 -44.04
C ILE A 7 28.64 -0.33 -43.07
N ILE A 8 29.03 0.86 -43.49
CA ILE A 8 28.90 2.08 -42.68
C ILE A 8 27.43 2.40 -42.39
N VAL A 9 26.56 2.29 -43.41
CA VAL A 9 25.13 2.51 -43.23
C VAL A 9 24.51 1.50 -42.27
N SER A 10 24.91 0.22 -42.38
CA SER A 10 24.43 -0.84 -41.48
C SER A 10 24.84 -0.61 -40.01
N ILE A 11 26.08 -0.16 -39.77
CA ILE A 11 26.59 0.17 -38.46
C ILE A 11 25.82 1.37 -37.87
N LEU A 12 25.57 2.39 -38.68
CA LEU A 12 24.84 3.58 -38.26
C LEU A 12 23.39 3.25 -37.83
N LEU A 13 22.72 2.41 -38.63
CA LEU A 13 21.35 1.92 -38.32
C LEU A 13 21.33 1.11 -37.03
N LEU A 14 22.36 0.27 -36.81
CA LEU A 14 22.45 -0.52 -35.58
C LEU A 14 22.63 0.38 -34.34
N VAL A 15 23.45 1.41 -34.41
CA VAL A 15 23.66 2.37 -33.34
C VAL A 15 22.37 3.13 -33.01
N ILE A 16 21.65 3.57 -34.04
CA ILE A 16 20.35 4.26 -33.87
C ILE A 16 19.33 3.32 -33.21
N PHE A 17 19.30 2.06 -33.63
CA PHE A 17 18.38 1.08 -33.03
C PHE A 17 18.67 0.80 -31.54
N ILE A 18 19.95 0.64 -31.21
CA ILE A 18 20.39 0.45 -29.82
C ILE A 18 20.04 1.67 -28.94
N ALA A 19 20.27 2.88 -29.47
CA ALA A 19 19.93 4.13 -28.76
C ALA A 19 18.42 4.26 -28.52
N ALA A 20 17.60 3.94 -29.55
CA ALA A 20 16.14 3.95 -29.41
C ALA A 20 15.63 2.91 -28.43
N ALA A 21 16.15 1.68 -28.48
CA ALA A 21 15.80 0.63 -27.53
C ALA A 21 16.19 0.98 -26.09
N SER A 22 17.38 1.57 -25.90
CA SER A 22 17.84 2.04 -24.59
C SER A 22 16.96 3.17 -24.05
N TYR A 23 16.53 4.10 -24.91
CA TYR A 23 15.64 5.19 -24.52
C TYR A 23 14.26 4.67 -24.10
N ILE A 24 13.69 3.73 -24.87
CA ILE A 24 12.40 3.10 -24.54
C ILE A 24 12.50 2.35 -23.22
N TYR A 25 13.56 1.56 -23.03
CA TYR A 25 13.79 0.82 -21.79
C TYR A 25 13.93 1.75 -20.59
N TYR A 26 14.70 2.84 -20.73
CA TYR A 26 14.88 3.83 -19.68
C TYR A 26 13.57 4.56 -19.34
N SER A 27 12.80 4.96 -20.35
CA SER A 27 11.49 5.59 -20.17
C SER A 27 10.48 4.67 -19.50
N TYR A 28 10.49 3.38 -19.87
CA TYR A 28 9.65 2.36 -19.25
C TYR A 28 10.04 2.15 -17.78
N LYS A 29 11.33 2.01 -17.51
CA LYS A 29 11.85 1.89 -16.14
C LYS A 29 11.54 3.12 -15.28
N LYS A 30 11.63 4.32 -15.84
CA LYS A 30 11.29 5.56 -15.15
C LYS A 30 9.81 5.63 -14.79
N ARG A 31 8.90 5.14 -15.64
CA ARG A 31 7.47 5.05 -15.34
C ARG A 31 7.15 4.04 -14.23
N LEU A 32 7.88 2.92 -14.18
CA LEU A 32 7.70 1.91 -13.12
C LEU A 32 8.29 2.34 -11.77
N TYR A 33 9.25 3.26 -11.77
CA TYR A 33 10.00 3.68 -10.56
C TYR A 33 9.65 5.09 -10.05
N HIS A 34 8.52 5.67 -10.48
CA HIS A 34 7.95 6.85 -9.82
C HIS A 34 6.69 6.47 -9.03
N PRO A 35 6.83 5.82 -7.86
CA PRO A 35 5.71 5.60 -6.95
C PRO A 35 5.09 6.92 -6.46
N GLU A 36 5.88 8.00 -6.39
CA GLU A 36 5.42 9.31 -5.92
C GLU A 36 4.29 9.92 -6.76
N VAL A 37 4.28 9.68 -8.08
CA VAL A 37 3.21 10.21 -8.95
C VAL A 37 1.94 9.37 -8.83
N ILE A 38 2.07 8.07 -8.59
CA ILE A 38 0.93 7.16 -8.39
C ILE A 38 0.33 7.39 -6.99
N GLU A 39 1.16 7.64 -5.96
CA GLU A 39 0.67 7.97 -4.63
C GLU A 39 -0.11 9.28 -4.59
N ALA A 40 0.32 10.32 -5.29
CA ALA A 40 -0.39 11.61 -5.31
C ALA A 40 -1.76 11.52 -6.01
N GLU A 41 -1.88 10.78 -7.11
CA GLU A 41 -3.16 10.60 -7.81
C GLU A 41 -4.14 9.67 -7.09
N ILE A 42 -3.64 8.72 -6.29
CA ILE A 42 -4.46 7.71 -5.63
C ILE A 42 -5.11 8.23 -4.35
N TYR A 43 -4.51 9.24 -3.70
CA TYR A 43 -5.00 9.82 -2.44
C TYR A 43 -5.83 11.10 -2.62
N GLU A 44 -6.19 11.45 -3.87
CA GLU A 44 -7.00 12.64 -4.11
C GLU A 44 -8.43 12.48 -3.56
N ASP A 45 -8.78 13.43 -2.74
CA ASP A 45 -10.10 14.00 -2.44
C ASP A 45 -11.08 13.27 -1.52
N VAL A 46 -10.87 12.04 -1.08
CA VAL A 46 -11.80 11.44 -0.11
C VAL A 46 -11.26 11.58 1.31
N THR A 47 -11.98 12.34 2.13
CA THR A 47 -11.72 12.45 3.57
C THR A 47 -12.74 11.60 4.30
N TYR A 48 -12.27 10.69 5.14
CA TYR A 48 -13.11 9.87 6.00
C TYR A 48 -13.12 10.41 7.43
N ASP A 49 -14.28 10.29 8.06
CA ASP A 49 -14.45 10.65 9.46
C ASP A 49 -13.75 9.61 10.34
N THR A 50 -12.76 10.06 11.09
CA THR A 50 -11.96 9.23 11.98
C THR A 50 -12.81 8.58 13.08
N ASP A 51 -13.88 9.25 13.54
CA ASP A 51 -14.76 8.74 14.58
C ASP A 51 -15.48 7.46 14.16
N LEU A 52 -15.74 7.29 12.86
CA LEU A 52 -16.35 6.07 12.33
C LEU A 52 -15.43 4.85 12.47
N LEU A 53 -14.11 5.07 12.49
CA LEU A 53 -13.13 3.99 12.62
C LEU A 53 -13.07 3.43 14.04
N ILE A 54 -13.36 4.25 15.05
CA ILE A 54 -13.26 3.86 16.45
C ILE A 54 -14.19 2.70 16.78
N GLY A 55 -13.68 1.71 17.50
CA GLY A 55 -14.41 0.54 17.96
C GLY A 55 -13.84 -0.76 17.41
N ARG A 56 -14.64 -1.82 17.52
CA ARG A 56 -14.24 -3.18 17.16
C ARG A 56 -14.69 -3.53 15.75
N TRP A 57 -13.80 -4.17 14.99
CA TRP A 57 -14.02 -4.60 13.62
C TRP A 57 -13.64 -6.06 13.45
N LYS A 58 -14.37 -6.78 12.59
CA LYS A 58 -14.21 -8.22 12.37
C LYS A 58 -14.17 -8.56 10.89
N SER A 59 -13.22 -9.44 10.52
CA SER A 59 -13.17 -10.09 9.22
C SER A 59 -12.85 -11.58 9.43
N GLY A 60 -13.85 -12.46 9.27
CA GLY A 60 -13.69 -13.87 9.62
C GLY A 60 -13.32 -14.06 11.09
N THR A 61 -12.15 -14.56 11.37
CA THR A 61 -11.58 -14.77 12.72
C THR A 61 -10.68 -13.64 13.19
N LEU A 62 -10.30 -12.75 12.28
CA LEU A 62 -9.41 -11.60 12.55
C LEU A 62 -10.21 -10.42 13.08
N TYR A 63 -9.73 -9.84 14.17
CA TYR A 63 -10.31 -8.68 14.83
C TYR A 63 -9.32 -7.52 14.90
N TYR A 64 -9.87 -6.30 14.81
CA TYR A 64 -9.23 -5.05 15.20
C TYR A 64 -10.09 -4.31 16.19
N ARG A 65 -9.45 -3.59 17.11
CA ARG A 65 -10.09 -2.58 17.94
C ARG A 65 -9.29 -1.29 17.86
N PHE A 66 -9.88 -0.26 17.26
CA PHE A 66 -9.26 1.06 17.15
C PHE A 66 -9.76 1.97 18.27
N ASN A 67 -8.83 2.61 18.97
CA ASN A 67 -9.10 3.51 20.07
C ASN A 67 -8.89 4.97 19.63
N GLU A 68 -9.59 5.90 20.30
CA GLU A 68 -9.52 7.35 20.02
C GLU A 68 -8.12 7.95 20.21
N ASP A 69 -7.29 7.34 21.04
CA ASP A 69 -5.92 7.78 21.33
C ASP A 69 -4.90 7.41 20.24
N GLY A 70 -5.32 6.81 19.14
CA GLY A 70 -4.45 6.36 18.06
C GLY A 70 -3.80 4.99 18.31
N THR A 71 -4.17 4.29 19.37
CA THR A 71 -3.78 2.89 19.60
C THR A 71 -4.79 1.94 19.01
N ALA A 72 -4.36 0.71 18.71
CA ALA A 72 -5.25 -0.37 18.33
C ALA A 72 -4.74 -1.72 18.83
N LEU A 73 -5.66 -2.67 18.91
CA LEU A 73 -5.41 -4.07 19.18
C LEU A 73 -5.77 -4.91 17.97
N THR A 74 -5.03 -5.99 17.75
CA THR A 74 -5.36 -6.98 16.72
C THR A 74 -5.14 -8.39 17.26
N TRP A 75 -6.07 -9.28 16.98
CA TRP A 75 -6.00 -10.69 17.38
C TRP A 75 -6.75 -11.57 16.37
N ASP A 76 -6.37 -12.82 16.32
CA ASP A 76 -7.01 -13.83 15.48
C ASP A 76 -7.50 -14.99 16.35
N THR A 77 -8.80 -15.22 16.39
CA THR A 77 -9.41 -16.31 17.16
C THR A 77 -9.14 -17.69 16.56
N ALA A 78 -8.66 -17.77 15.31
CA ALA A 78 -8.20 -19.04 14.73
C ALA A 78 -6.93 -19.55 15.40
N ASP A 79 -6.14 -18.67 16.00
CA ASP A 79 -4.91 -18.98 16.74
C ASP A 79 -5.16 -19.12 18.26
N ASP A 80 -6.41 -19.24 18.68
CA ASP A 80 -6.85 -19.26 20.10
C ASP A 80 -6.43 -18.01 20.90
N VAL A 81 -6.17 -16.88 20.22
CA VAL A 81 -5.79 -15.61 20.81
C VAL A 81 -7.04 -14.81 21.18
N THR A 82 -7.09 -14.32 22.40
CA THR A 82 -8.17 -13.46 22.91
C THR A 82 -7.80 -11.98 22.82
N GLU A 83 -8.77 -11.09 23.06
CA GLU A 83 -8.52 -9.64 23.09
C GLU A 83 -7.51 -9.23 24.18
N GLU A 84 -7.48 -9.93 25.32
CA GLU A 84 -6.53 -9.70 26.40
C GLU A 84 -5.08 -10.04 26.01
N GLU A 85 -4.91 -10.94 25.06
CA GLU A 85 -3.62 -11.39 24.52
C GLU A 85 -3.28 -10.71 23.19
N ALA A 86 -4.10 -9.75 22.76
CA ALA A 86 -3.98 -9.08 21.48
C ALA A 86 -2.66 -8.33 21.32
N SER A 87 -2.16 -8.31 20.10
CA SER A 87 -1.02 -7.49 19.73
C SER A 87 -1.42 -6.03 19.59
N SER A 88 -0.60 -5.13 20.14
CA SER A 88 -0.83 -3.68 20.03
C SER A 88 -0.15 -3.08 18.81
N LEU A 89 -0.79 -2.07 18.25
CA LEU A 89 -0.25 -1.23 17.20
C LEU A 89 -0.72 0.22 17.39
N THR A 90 -0.11 1.15 16.69
CA THR A 90 -0.63 2.52 16.55
C THR A 90 -1.13 2.75 15.14
N TRP A 91 -2.06 3.67 14.97
CA TRP A 91 -2.67 3.98 13.69
C TRP A 91 -2.84 5.48 13.48
N THR A 92 -2.86 5.88 12.22
CA THR A 92 -3.23 7.22 11.79
C THR A 92 -4.11 7.14 10.56
N LEU A 93 -5.03 8.09 10.42
CA LEU A 93 -5.87 8.27 9.24
C LEU A 93 -5.79 9.70 8.78
N GLU A 94 -5.21 9.90 7.59
CA GLU A 94 -5.12 11.20 6.93
C GLU A 94 -5.83 11.09 5.57
N ARG A 95 -7.01 11.70 5.44
CA ARG A 95 -7.89 11.53 4.28
C ARG A 95 -8.24 10.04 4.09
N SER A 96 -7.77 9.41 3.00
CA SER A 96 -7.92 7.97 2.75
C SER A 96 -6.68 7.15 3.12
N ARG A 97 -5.56 7.80 3.50
CA ARG A 97 -4.32 7.13 3.90
C ARG A 97 -4.43 6.61 5.32
N PHE A 98 -4.43 5.30 5.43
CA PHE A 98 -4.53 4.58 6.70
C PHE A 98 -3.21 3.88 7.00
N THR A 99 -2.55 4.27 8.08
CA THR A 99 -1.23 3.73 8.43
C THR A 99 -1.33 2.96 9.74
N HIS A 100 -0.83 1.73 9.73
CA HIS A 100 -0.61 0.93 10.93
C HIS A 100 0.88 0.88 11.25
N ILE A 101 1.25 1.08 12.50
CA ILE A 101 2.62 0.95 12.99
C ILE A 101 2.66 -0.18 13.99
N HIS A 102 3.26 -1.29 13.60
CA HIS A 102 3.45 -2.46 14.44
C HIS A 102 4.76 -2.36 15.22
N HIS A 103 4.70 -2.60 16.51
CA HIS A 103 5.86 -2.63 17.39
C HIS A 103 6.38 -4.07 17.50
N MET A 104 7.61 -4.30 17.07
CA MET A 104 8.22 -5.62 17.08
C MET A 104 8.86 -5.91 18.44
N GLY A 105 8.13 -6.59 19.33
CA GLY A 105 8.61 -7.24 20.56
C GLY A 105 9.79 -6.57 21.28
N ILE A 106 10.87 -7.35 21.46
CA ILE A 106 12.09 -6.93 22.20
C ILE A 106 12.93 -5.92 21.40
N SER A 107 12.86 -5.94 20.08
CA SER A 107 13.50 -4.93 19.25
C SER A 107 12.62 -3.67 19.23
N ARG A 108 13.20 -2.50 19.46
CA ARG A 108 12.49 -1.22 19.28
C ARG A 108 12.17 -0.91 17.82
N ALA A 109 12.24 -1.92 16.94
CA ALA A 109 11.92 -1.80 15.53
C ALA A 109 10.41 -1.59 15.36
N VAL A 110 10.06 -0.64 14.51
CA VAL A 110 8.70 -0.37 14.09
C VAL A 110 8.55 -0.75 12.62
N VAL A 111 7.42 -1.36 12.28
CA VAL A 111 7.10 -1.73 10.90
C VAL A 111 5.85 -0.97 10.49
N PRO A 112 5.97 0.09 9.69
CA PRO A 112 4.81 0.76 9.13
C PRO A 112 4.20 -0.08 8.02
N LYS A 113 2.87 -0.15 8.00
CA LYS A 113 2.06 -0.70 6.91
C LYS A 113 1.10 0.36 6.43
N TYR A 114 1.08 0.58 5.12
CA TYR A 114 0.29 1.61 4.48
C TYR A 114 -0.90 0.99 3.77
N TYR A 115 -2.07 1.57 4.00
CA TYR A 115 -3.32 1.17 3.38
C TYR A 115 -4.06 2.39 2.85
N ARG A 116 -4.99 2.14 1.97
CA ARG A 116 -5.95 3.12 1.48
C ARG A 116 -7.36 2.68 1.85
N ILE A 117 -8.09 3.54 2.59
CA ILE A 117 -9.50 3.32 2.86
C ILE A 117 -10.28 3.45 1.53
N LYS A 118 -11.07 2.43 1.22
CA LYS A 118 -11.99 2.38 0.09
C LYS A 118 -13.42 2.69 0.52
N GLN A 119 -13.77 2.28 1.72
CA GLN A 119 -15.08 2.50 2.33
C GLN A 119 -14.93 2.54 3.85
N LEU A 120 -15.59 3.49 4.47
CA LEU A 120 -15.73 3.59 5.92
C LEU A 120 -17.10 4.19 6.23
N ASP A 121 -17.94 3.39 6.87
CA ASP A 121 -19.25 3.79 7.37
C ASP A 121 -19.51 3.13 8.73
N LEU A 122 -20.72 3.25 9.26
CA LEU A 122 -21.09 2.73 10.58
C LEU A 122 -20.95 1.21 10.72
N LEU A 123 -20.98 0.47 9.61
CA LEU A 123 -21.01 -1.00 9.61
C LEU A 123 -19.88 -1.62 8.82
N SER A 124 -19.26 -0.87 7.90
CA SER A 124 -18.30 -1.40 6.94
C SER A 124 -16.99 -0.62 6.96
N LEU A 125 -15.88 -1.35 6.98
CA LEU A 125 -14.53 -0.84 6.79
C LEU A 125 -13.86 -1.66 5.70
N VAL A 126 -13.49 -1.01 4.61
CA VAL A 126 -12.76 -1.63 3.49
C VAL A 126 -11.50 -0.84 3.23
N PHE A 127 -10.37 -1.50 3.23
CA PHE A 127 -9.09 -0.90 2.88
C PHE A 127 -8.24 -1.82 2.02
N GLU A 128 -7.33 -1.25 1.27
CA GLU A 128 -6.46 -1.92 0.31
C GLU A 128 -4.99 -1.62 0.67
N ASP A 129 -4.14 -2.63 0.62
CA ASP A 129 -2.70 -2.45 0.83
C ASP A 129 -1.98 -1.98 -0.46
N GLU A 130 -0.70 -1.70 -0.35
CA GLU A 130 0.15 -1.27 -1.47
C GLU A 130 0.32 -2.32 -2.58
N PHE A 131 -0.07 -3.59 -2.32
CA PHE A 131 -0.03 -4.68 -3.28
C PHE A 131 -1.39 -4.93 -3.97
N GLY A 132 -2.41 -4.14 -3.62
CA GLY A 132 -3.76 -4.28 -4.17
C GLY A 132 -4.63 -5.31 -3.47
N THR A 133 -4.20 -5.83 -2.31
CA THR A 133 -5.01 -6.74 -1.51
C THR A 133 -6.09 -5.96 -0.77
N VAL A 134 -7.34 -6.36 -0.93
CA VAL A 134 -8.49 -5.72 -0.31
C VAL A 134 -8.89 -6.47 0.95
N TYR A 135 -9.01 -5.74 2.05
CA TYR A 135 -9.45 -6.22 3.36
C TYR A 135 -10.82 -5.64 3.68
N THR A 136 -11.77 -6.51 4.00
CA THR A 136 -13.16 -6.11 4.31
C THR A 136 -13.51 -6.52 5.72
N PHE A 137 -13.92 -5.56 6.53
CA PHE A 137 -14.34 -5.75 7.92
C PHE A 137 -15.76 -5.25 8.12
N THR A 138 -16.46 -5.86 9.06
CA THR A 138 -17.74 -5.41 9.57
C THR A 138 -17.60 -4.96 11.01
N LYS A 139 -18.41 -3.98 11.42
CA LYS A 139 -18.44 -3.52 12.83
C LYS A 139 -18.85 -4.69 13.70
N ALA A 140 -18.08 -4.91 14.78
CA ALA A 140 -18.38 -5.92 15.79
C ALA A 140 -18.78 -5.23 17.10
N ASP A 141 -19.74 -5.81 17.77
CA ASP A 141 -20.21 -5.33 19.09
C ASP A 141 -19.23 -5.69 20.22
#